data_efaa7bf11543fe35c7350392c687b49b
#
_entry.id   efaa7bf11543fe35c7350392c687b49b
#
_cell.length_a   1.000
_cell.length_b   1.000
_cell.length_c   1.000
_cell.angle_alpha   90.00
_cell.angle_beta   90.00
_cell.angle_gamma   90.00
#
_symmetry.space_group_name_H-M   'P 1'
#
loop_
_entity.id
_entity.type
_entity.pdbx_description
1 polymer ?
#
loop_
_entity_poly.entity_id
_entity_poly.type
_entity_poly.pdbx_seq_one_letter_code
_entity_poly.pdbx_strand_id
1 'polypeptide(L)'
;YRQQGYNKRFRMGGNLTYHQPDMGMKILNYGLNVDFLTNQYGDFFIWRSPTEVYKPSPFTNMGREENNFHIDPFINYVNPENGTSHKIKGRFYHSADNIVRPSSGASITDILGNMGTNAQTIQNIAGGDYSSLYPALVGIGSGLINGNLEDAMNGVFTSLGNIFPNATTADYCDLISWVMDNGIPGDLGSIQNGQLPSDLIPWLSNVMNPSRNDSKTKTDKSYNYYLDYQFNKKWDGGAQITTGMTYEHVRYDSSIMDEVYKSDNVAAFFQYDQRFWDRLSVSAGVRAEYYRVDNHYREAETKILGTKVPFRPVFRAGLNYQLADYSFIRASIGQGYRNPSINEKYLRKDIGGVGIYPNLDIKPEKGYNAELGFKQGYKIGNFQGFVDVAGFYTEYKDMVEFQFGLFNNADYSMINSISDAIRMLMDGKGFGIGAQFHNVSKAQIYGMEISTNGVYNFNKNTKLFYNLGYVYTEPRDADYKERNELEDAYSDALQMKEKSNTGKYLKYRPKHSFKATVDFQWKRINLGANVAWKSKILAVDYLMLDEREKQQKDLMDYVRTILFGQSRGETLASYWKKHNTDYATVDLRFGVKATKEVAFQFMVNNLLNKEYSYRPMAVAAPRTFVLKMDVTF
;
A
#
# COMPACT_ATOMS: atom_id res chain seq x y z
N TYR A 1 -1.08 -20.02 -4.22
CA TYR A 1 -0.45 -19.28 -5.34
C TYR A 1 -0.95 -19.76 -6.71
N ARG A 2 -1.17 -21.06 -6.92
CA ARG A 2 -1.64 -21.56 -8.22
C ARG A 2 -3.06 -21.14 -8.59
N GLN A 3 -3.92 -20.88 -7.63
CA GLN A 3 -5.31 -20.44 -7.87
C GLN A 3 -5.44 -18.91 -7.95
N GLN A 4 -4.48 -18.16 -7.39
CA GLN A 4 -4.53 -16.70 -7.25
C GLN A 4 -3.34 -15.98 -7.88
N GLY A 5 -2.30 -16.69 -8.27
CA GLY A 5 -1.08 -16.12 -8.88
C GLY A 5 -1.17 -15.92 -10.39
N TYR A 6 -2.37 -15.89 -10.98
CA TYR A 6 -2.49 -15.60 -12.40
C TYR A 6 -2.49 -14.10 -12.66
N ASN A 7 -1.88 -13.72 -13.76
CA ASN A 7 -1.93 -12.36 -14.30
C ASN A 7 -2.01 -12.46 -15.82
N LYS A 8 -3.16 -12.08 -16.38
CA LYS A 8 -3.39 -11.99 -17.81
C LYS A 8 -3.47 -10.52 -18.16
N ARG A 9 -2.44 -10.02 -18.83
CA ARG A 9 -2.33 -8.61 -19.17
C ARG A 9 -2.21 -8.45 -20.68
N PHE A 10 -3.06 -7.59 -21.21
CA PHE A 10 -2.93 -7.08 -22.57
C PHE A 10 -2.79 -5.57 -22.52
N ARG A 11 -1.81 -5.03 -23.21
CA ARG A 11 -1.59 -3.60 -23.33
C ARG A 11 -1.34 -3.24 -24.78
N MET A 12 -1.99 -2.22 -25.24
CA MET A 12 -1.82 -1.64 -26.57
C MET A 12 -1.65 -0.14 -26.42
N GLY A 13 -0.65 0.42 -27.07
CA GLY A 13 -0.41 1.85 -27.08
C GLY A 13 0.06 2.34 -28.42
N GLY A 14 -0.24 3.59 -28.71
CA GLY A 14 0.17 4.27 -29.93
C GLY A 14 0.59 5.70 -29.65
N ASN A 15 1.54 6.19 -30.43
CA ASN A 15 1.98 7.57 -30.44
C ASN A 15 1.85 8.14 -31.84
N LEU A 16 1.18 9.27 -31.96
CA LEU A 16 1.13 10.06 -33.17
C LEU A 16 1.78 11.41 -32.90
N THR A 17 2.88 11.70 -33.59
CA THR A 17 3.57 12.97 -33.47
C THR A 17 3.70 13.61 -34.84
N TYR A 18 3.27 14.86 -34.94
CA TYR A 18 3.49 15.68 -36.11
C TYR A 18 4.55 16.75 -35.82
N HIS A 19 5.50 16.87 -36.73
CA HIS A 19 6.55 17.87 -36.73
C HIS A 19 6.19 18.92 -37.80
N GLN A 20 5.92 20.15 -37.37
CA GLN A 20 5.61 21.23 -38.28
C GLN A 20 6.83 21.57 -39.13
N PRO A 21 6.76 21.43 -40.49
CA PRO A 21 7.88 21.80 -41.36
C PRO A 21 8.01 23.32 -41.50
N ASP A 22 9.11 23.75 -42.08
CA ASP A 22 9.37 25.12 -42.56
C ASP A 22 9.29 26.23 -41.49
N MET A 23 9.66 25.93 -40.27
CA MET A 23 9.71 26.89 -39.16
C MET A 23 11.09 27.53 -38.94
N GLY A 24 12.03 27.36 -39.86
CA GLY A 24 13.42 27.78 -39.67
C GLY A 24 14.10 27.02 -38.51
N MET A 25 14.70 27.75 -37.56
CA MET A 25 15.28 27.13 -36.36
C MET A 25 14.25 26.80 -35.28
N LYS A 26 13.01 27.23 -35.43
CA LYS A 26 11.91 26.96 -34.47
C LYS A 26 11.38 25.55 -34.68
N ILE A 27 11.00 24.90 -33.58
CA ILE A 27 10.46 23.55 -33.56
C ILE A 27 9.08 23.57 -32.97
N LEU A 28 8.10 23.08 -33.71
CA LEU A 28 6.74 22.85 -33.21
C LEU A 28 6.39 21.36 -33.43
N ASN A 29 6.19 20.66 -32.33
CA ASN A 29 5.74 19.29 -32.31
C ASN A 29 4.44 19.20 -31.54
N TYR A 30 3.44 18.53 -32.08
CA TYR A 30 2.21 18.21 -31.37
C TYR A 30 1.76 16.81 -31.69
N GLY A 31 1.01 16.23 -30.80
CA GLY A 31 0.63 14.85 -30.98
C GLY A 31 -0.25 14.32 -29.87
N LEU A 32 -0.44 13.04 -29.94
CA LEU A 32 -1.34 12.29 -29.09
C LEU A 32 -0.69 10.94 -28.73
N ASN A 33 -0.66 10.62 -27.44
CA ASN A 33 -0.41 9.27 -26.99
C ASN A 33 -1.73 8.65 -26.55
N VAL A 34 -1.95 7.40 -26.94
CA VAL A 34 -3.12 6.61 -26.51
C VAL A 34 -2.60 5.30 -25.94
N ASP A 35 -3.18 4.88 -24.83
CA ASP A 35 -2.83 3.60 -24.21
C ASP A 35 -4.10 2.94 -23.66
N PHE A 36 -4.20 1.65 -23.88
CA PHE A 36 -5.25 0.80 -23.38
C PHE A 36 -4.61 -0.40 -22.67
N LEU A 37 -5.10 -0.70 -21.48
CA LEU A 37 -4.68 -1.83 -20.68
C LEU A 37 -5.92 -2.59 -20.20
N THR A 38 -5.95 -3.88 -20.45
CA THR A 38 -6.81 -4.82 -19.71
C THR A 38 -5.96 -5.79 -18.93
N ASN A 39 -6.33 -6.05 -17.69
CA ASN A 39 -5.57 -6.89 -16.77
C ASN A 39 -6.53 -7.72 -15.92
N GLN A 40 -6.34 -9.03 -15.92
CA GLN A 40 -7.05 -9.94 -15.03
C GLN A 40 -6.03 -10.61 -14.14
N TYR A 41 -6.16 -10.46 -12.83
CA TYR A 41 -5.20 -11.01 -11.88
C TYR A 41 -5.86 -11.45 -10.59
N GLY A 42 -5.24 -12.45 -9.95
CA GLY A 42 -5.57 -12.82 -8.59
C GLY A 42 -4.92 -11.85 -7.62
N ASP A 43 -5.70 -11.36 -6.68
CA ASP A 43 -5.23 -10.46 -5.62
C ASP A 43 -5.46 -11.13 -4.29
N PHE A 44 -4.37 -11.36 -3.53
CA PHE A 44 -4.52 -11.73 -2.14
C PHE A 44 -3.63 -10.87 -1.25
N PHE A 45 -4.26 -10.31 -0.23
CA PHE A 45 -3.64 -9.38 0.67
C PHE A 45 -3.16 -10.04 1.96
N ILE A 46 -3.87 -11.07 2.40
CA ILE A 46 -3.62 -11.80 3.64
C ILE A 46 -3.58 -13.30 3.33
N TRP A 47 -2.59 -14.00 3.85
CA TRP A 47 -2.50 -15.45 3.74
C TRP A 47 -3.63 -16.18 4.47
N ARG A 48 -3.80 -17.47 4.18
CA ARG A 48 -4.79 -18.32 4.85
C ARG A 48 -4.35 -18.68 6.28
N SER A 49 -3.09 -19.06 6.45
CA SER A 49 -2.51 -19.42 7.75
C SER A 49 -0.98 -19.39 7.70
N PRO A 50 -0.29 -19.40 8.84
CA PRO A 50 1.17 -19.53 8.90
C PRO A 50 1.72 -20.80 8.23
N THR A 51 0.92 -21.87 8.14
CA THR A 51 1.29 -23.12 7.47
C THR A 51 0.91 -23.14 5.99
N GLU A 52 0.03 -22.22 5.55
CA GLU A 52 -0.47 -22.10 4.18
C GLU A 52 -0.27 -20.69 3.62
N VAL A 53 0.96 -20.16 3.79
CA VAL A 53 1.32 -18.76 3.49
C VAL A 53 1.14 -18.35 2.02
N TYR A 54 1.06 -19.30 1.10
CA TYR A 54 0.82 -19.06 -0.33
C TYR A 54 -0.63 -19.26 -0.76
N LYS A 55 -1.53 -19.49 0.19
CA LYS A 55 -2.98 -19.52 -0.05
C LYS A 55 -3.61 -18.25 0.50
N PRO A 56 -4.58 -17.65 -0.18
CA PRO A 56 -5.27 -16.48 0.32
C PRO A 56 -6.21 -16.84 1.47
N SER A 57 -6.39 -15.89 2.38
CA SER A 57 -7.52 -15.90 3.30
C SER A 57 -8.84 -15.82 2.50
N PRO A 58 -9.94 -16.44 2.95
CA PRO A 58 -11.25 -16.30 2.31
C PRO A 58 -11.69 -14.85 2.15
N PHE A 59 -11.37 -14.01 3.11
CA PHE A 59 -11.72 -12.58 3.10
C PHE A 59 -10.99 -11.77 2.02
N THR A 60 -9.84 -12.26 1.57
CA THR A 60 -8.99 -11.59 0.59
C THR A 60 -8.74 -12.45 -0.65
N ASN A 61 -9.53 -13.51 -0.81
CA ASN A 61 -9.51 -14.34 -2.01
C ASN A 61 -10.31 -13.65 -3.11
N MET A 62 -9.67 -12.75 -3.83
CA MET A 62 -10.31 -11.93 -4.86
C MET A 62 -9.55 -12.04 -6.17
N GLY A 63 -10.29 -12.04 -7.27
CA GLY A 63 -9.78 -11.70 -8.59
C GLY A 63 -10.10 -10.23 -8.89
N ARG A 64 -9.29 -9.61 -9.72
CA ARG A 64 -9.52 -8.27 -10.25
C ARG A 64 -9.51 -8.27 -11.76
N GLU A 65 -10.42 -7.52 -12.34
CA GLU A 65 -10.47 -7.19 -13.76
C GLU A 65 -10.36 -5.69 -13.89
N GLU A 66 -9.23 -5.24 -14.39
CA GLU A 66 -8.89 -3.84 -14.52
C GLU A 66 -8.85 -3.45 -16.01
N ASN A 67 -9.56 -2.40 -16.37
CA ASN A 67 -9.53 -1.82 -17.69
C ASN A 67 -9.17 -0.34 -17.58
N ASN A 68 -8.02 0.00 -18.15
CA ASN A 68 -7.49 1.36 -18.12
C ASN A 68 -7.37 1.90 -19.53
N PHE A 69 -7.74 3.14 -19.70
CA PHE A 69 -7.59 3.87 -20.95
C PHE A 69 -7.09 5.28 -20.68
N HIS A 70 -6.13 5.75 -21.47
CA HIS A 70 -5.76 7.16 -21.41
C HIS A 70 -5.42 7.73 -22.78
N ILE A 71 -5.63 9.03 -22.88
CA ILE A 71 -5.29 9.88 -24.02
C ILE A 71 -4.48 11.04 -23.47
N ASP A 72 -3.26 11.22 -24.02
CA ASP A 72 -2.34 12.27 -23.61
C ASP A 72 -2.01 13.17 -24.81
N PRO A 73 -2.77 14.25 -25.09
CA PRO A 73 -2.40 15.24 -26.07
C PRO A 73 -1.20 16.08 -25.58
N PHE A 74 -0.37 16.51 -26.50
CA PHE A 74 0.74 17.40 -26.18
C PHE A 74 1.06 18.37 -27.30
N ILE A 75 1.59 19.53 -26.92
CA ILE A 75 2.17 20.53 -27.79
C ILE A 75 3.51 20.97 -27.20
N ASN A 76 4.57 20.92 -27.99
CA ASN A 76 5.89 21.43 -27.62
C ASN A 76 6.34 22.43 -28.68
N TYR A 77 6.57 23.67 -28.26
CA TYR A 77 7.15 24.71 -29.07
C TYR A 77 8.49 25.13 -28.49
N VAL A 78 9.52 25.16 -29.33
CA VAL A 78 10.86 25.61 -28.96
C VAL A 78 11.32 26.67 -29.95
N ASN A 79 11.78 27.80 -29.43
CA ASN A 79 12.40 28.84 -30.21
C ASN A 79 13.87 29.03 -29.74
N PRO A 80 14.85 28.41 -30.42
CA PRO A 80 16.25 28.53 -30.05
C PRO A 80 16.80 29.94 -30.19
N GLU A 81 16.27 30.78 -31.12
CA GLU A 81 16.74 32.14 -31.37
C GLU A 81 16.62 33.04 -30.15
N ASN A 82 15.54 32.86 -29.40
CA ASN A 82 15.32 33.66 -28.18
C ASN A 82 15.40 32.80 -26.90
N GLY A 83 15.77 31.53 -27.00
CA GLY A 83 15.92 30.60 -25.86
C GLY A 83 14.62 30.26 -25.13
N THR A 84 13.46 30.37 -25.77
CA THR A 84 12.15 30.04 -25.13
C THR A 84 11.61 28.69 -25.55
N SER A 85 10.91 28.06 -24.63
CA SER A 85 10.09 26.89 -24.95
C SER A 85 8.77 26.89 -24.20
N HIS A 86 7.75 26.35 -24.84
CA HIS A 86 6.40 26.18 -24.31
C HIS A 86 6.01 24.71 -24.44
N LYS A 87 5.48 24.15 -23.37
CA LYS A 87 5.02 22.78 -23.34
C LYS A 87 3.63 22.74 -22.71
N ILE A 88 2.70 22.16 -23.45
CA ILE A 88 1.35 21.88 -22.98
C ILE A 88 1.17 20.38 -23.01
N LYS A 89 0.66 19.80 -21.93
CA LYS A 89 0.26 18.40 -21.85
C LYS A 89 -1.13 18.30 -21.25
N GLY A 90 -1.93 17.46 -21.86
CA GLY A 90 -3.20 17.03 -21.30
C GLY A 90 -3.15 15.55 -20.96
N ARG A 91 -4.04 15.11 -20.09
CA ARG A 91 -4.37 13.70 -19.88
C ARG A 91 -5.85 13.57 -19.60
N PHE A 92 -6.46 12.64 -20.28
CA PHE A 92 -7.69 12.01 -19.84
C PHE A 92 -7.38 10.57 -19.51
N TYR A 93 -7.64 10.15 -18.29
CA TYR A 93 -7.46 8.78 -17.83
C TYR A 93 -8.79 8.25 -17.29
N HIS A 94 -9.15 7.04 -17.68
CA HIS A 94 -10.28 6.30 -17.15
C HIS A 94 -9.81 4.92 -16.70
N SER A 95 -10.20 4.53 -15.50
CA SER A 95 -10.04 3.19 -14.97
C SER A 95 -11.40 2.62 -14.59
N ALA A 96 -11.60 1.35 -14.94
CA ALA A 96 -12.72 0.56 -14.47
C ALA A 96 -12.15 -0.73 -13.84
N ASP A 97 -12.44 -0.96 -12.56
CA ASP A 97 -11.96 -2.08 -11.78
C ASP A 97 -13.14 -2.88 -11.23
N ASN A 98 -13.18 -4.17 -11.56
CA ASN A 98 -14.17 -5.12 -11.07
C ASN A 98 -13.49 -6.09 -10.10
N ILE A 99 -14.08 -6.26 -8.92
CA ILE A 99 -13.66 -7.29 -7.98
C ILE A 99 -14.48 -8.54 -8.25
N VAL A 100 -13.81 -9.64 -8.55
CA VAL A 100 -14.43 -10.94 -8.78
C VAL A 100 -14.05 -11.86 -7.63
N ARG A 101 -15.04 -12.39 -6.93
CA ARG A 101 -14.82 -13.38 -5.88
C ARG A 101 -15.02 -14.78 -6.47
N PRO A 102 -14.03 -15.69 -6.39
CA PRO A 102 -14.24 -17.07 -6.76
C PRO A 102 -15.14 -17.74 -5.71
N SER A 103 -16.18 -18.45 -6.13
CA SER A 103 -17.00 -19.26 -5.21
C SER A 103 -16.19 -20.41 -4.63
N SER A 104 -16.41 -20.77 -3.38
CA SER A 104 -15.69 -21.88 -2.72
C SER A 104 -16.07 -23.24 -3.32
N GLY A 105 -17.26 -23.34 -3.87
CA GLY A 105 -17.79 -24.59 -4.43
C GLY A 105 -18.05 -25.71 -3.41
N ALA A 106 -17.67 -25.51 -2.14
CA ALA A 106 -17.90 -26.49 -1.08
C ALA A 106 -19.33 -26.38 -0.54
N SER A 107 -19.97 -27.51 -0.24
CA SER A 107 -21.28 -27.53 0.41
C SER A 107 -21.13 -27.23 1.90
N ILE A 108 -22.13 -26.55 2.51
CA ILE A 108 -22.14 -26.30 3.95
C ILE A 108 -22.07 -27.61 4.76
N THR A 109 -22.67 -28.68 4.26
CA THR A 109 -22.66 -29.97 4.91
C THR A 109 -21.28 -30.60 4.95
N ASP A 110 -20.50 -30.46 3.88
CA ASP A 110 -19.11 -30.94 3.84
C ASP A 110 -18.21 -30.14 4.80
N ILE A 111 -18.38 -28.82 4.83
CA ILE A 111 -17.63 -27.95 5.73
C ILE A 111 -17.91 -28.29 7.19
N LEU A 112 -19.18 -28.37 7.58
CA LEU A 112 -19.60 -28.70 8.94
C LEU A 112 -19.21 -30.12 9.33
N GLY A 113 -19.27 -31.08 8.39
CA GLY A 113 -18.79 -32.44 8.60
C GLY A 113 -17.30 -32.52 8.90
N ASN A 114 -16.49 -31.78 8.18
CA ASN A 114 -15.03 -31.65 8.44
C ASN A 114 -14.72 -31.05 9.81
N MET A 115 -15.56 -30.13 10.30
CA MET A 115 -15.46 -29.54 11.63
C MET A 115 -15.84 -30.50 12.76
N GLY A 116 -16.23 -31.73 12.46
CA GLY A 116 -16.60 -32.75 13.42
C GLY A 116 -17.97 -32.54 14.04
N THR A 117 -18.84 -31.77 13.38
CA THR A 117 -20.22 -31.54 13.81
C THR A 117 -21.04 -32.82 13.62
N ASN A 118 -21.91 -33.16 14.57
CA ASN A 118 -22.76 -34.32 14.44
C ASN A 118 -23.81 -34.14 13.33
N ALA A 119 -24.22 -35.25 12.73
CA ALA A 119 -25.12 -35.27 11.55
C ALA A 119 -26.46 -34.56 11.81
N GLN A 120 -27.01 -34.65 13.03
CA GLN A 120 -28.25 -33.98 13.38
C GLN A 120 -28.10 -32.46 13.44
N THR A 121 -27.02 -31.98 14.05
CA THR A 121 -26.72 -30.53 14.08
C THR A 121 -26.49 -29.99 12.67
N ILE A 122 -25.81 -30.73 11.80
CA ILE A 122 -25.63 -30.35 10.39
C ILE A 122 -26.97 -30.23 9.68
N GLN A 123 -27.87 -31.22 9.85
CA GLN A 123 -29.20 -31.19 9.23
C GLN A 123 -30.05 -30.04 9.77
N ASN A 124 -29.99 -29.78 11.07
CA ASN A 124 -30.73 -28.68 11.70
C ASN A 124 -30.26 -27.31 11.15
N ILE A 125 -28.95 -27.06 11.14
CA ILE A 125 -28.38 -25.83 10.60
C ILE A 125 -28.68 -25.67 9.10
N ALA A 126 -28.53 -26.72 8.33
CA ALA A 126 -28.85 -26.71 6.90
C ALA A 126 -30.36 -26.50 6.64
N GLY A 127 -31.21 -26.93 7.57
CA GLY A 127 -32.67 -26.74 7.54
C GLY A 127 -33.12 -25.38 8.11
N GLY A 128 -32.18 -24.52 8.59
CA GLY A 128 -32.51 -23.22 9.17
C GLY A 128 -32.80 -23.26 10.67
N ASP A 129 -32.56 -24.37 11.36
CA ASP A 129 -32.66 -24.47 12.82
C ASP A 129 -31.29 -24.22 13.47
N TYR A 130 -31.13 -23.05 14.04
CA TYR A 130 -29.91 -22.60 14.72
C TYR A 130 -29.94 -22.79 16.25
N SER A 131 -30.89 -23.58 16.77
CA SER A 131 -31.06 -23.79 18.23
C SER A 131 -29.77 -24.31 18.89
N SER A 132 -28.96 -25.08 18.18
CA SER A 132 -27.64 -25.55 18.64
C SER A 132 -26.62 -24.44 18.88
N LEU A 133 -26.82 -23.27 18.28
CA LEU A 133 -25.97 -22.08 18.48
C LEU A 133 -26.43 -21.20 19.66
N TYR A 134 -27.63 -21.46 20.21
CA TYR A 134 -28.20 -20.69 21.33
C TYR A 134 -27.27 -20.55 22.54
N PRO A 135 -26.60 -21.61 23.02
CA PRO A 135 -25.73 -21.49 24.19
C PRO A 135 -24.59 -20.48 23.98
N ALA A 136 -24.06 -20.41 22.74
CA ALA A 136 -23.03 -19.44 22.36
C ALA A 136 -23.58 -18.01 22.40
N LEU A 137 -24.77 -17.81 21.85
CA LEU A 137 -25.44 -16.50 21.80
C LEU A 137 -25.87 -16.02 23.19
N VAL A 138 -26.35 -16.93 24.07
CA VAL A 138 -26.67 -16.62 25.47
C VAL A 138 -25.41 -16.26 26.27
N GLY A 139 -24.29 -16.94 26.00
CA GLY A 139 -22.99 -16.61 26.60
C GLY A 139 -22.54 -15.18 26.29
N ILE A 140 -22.72 -14.75 25.03
CA ILE A 140 -22.46 -13.35 24.62
C ILE A 140 -23.34 -12.38 25.43
N GLY A 141 -24.65 -12.63 25.47
CA GLY A 141 -25.60 -11.77 26.15
C GLY A 141 -25.31 -11.62 27.64
N SER A 142 -25.05 -12.72 28.35
CA SER A 142 -24.78 -12.73 29.79
C SER A 142 -23.46 -12.05 30.15
N GLY A 143 -22.42 -12.25 29.38
CA GLY A 143 -21.14 -11.58 29.62
C GLY A 143 -21.20 -10.07 29.35
N LEU A 144 -21.93 -9.66 28.31
CA LEU A 144 -22.17 -8.24 28.02
C LEU A 144 -22.98 -7.56 29.11
N ILE A 145 -24.06 -8.20 29.63
CA ILE A 145 -24.89 -7.68 30.73
C ILE A 145 -24.06 -7.52 32.00
N ASN A 146 -23.16 -8.44 32.29
CA ASN A 146 -22.29 -8.39 33.46
C ASN A 146 -21.08 -7.47 33.28
N GLY A 147 -20.94 -6.81 32.13
CA GLY A 147 -19.81 -5.91 31.83
C GLY A 147 -18.48 -6.63 31.65
N ASN A 148 -18.50 -7.94 31.51
CA ASN A 148 -17.30 -8.78 31.33
C ASN A 148 -17.30 -9.38 29.91
N LEU A 149 -16.65 -8.67 28.98
CA LEU A 149 -16.52 -9.09 27.59
C LEU A 149 -15.74 -10.41 27.47
N GLU A 150 -14.80 -10.65 28.36
CA GLU A 150 -13.99 -11.87 28.38
C GLU A 150 -14.85 -13.10 28.68
N ASP A 151 -15.69 -13.04 29.71
CA ASP A 151 -16.60 -14.13 30.05
C ASP A 151 -17.65 -14.36 28.94
N ALA A 152 -18.15 -13.29 28.33
CA ALA A 152 -19.03 -13.39 27.17
C ALA A 152 -18.39 -14.18 26.04
N MET A 153 -17.18 -13.83 25.69
CA MET A 153 -16.46 -14.44 24.58
C MET A 153 -15.98 -15.86 24.90
N ASN A 154 -15.52 -16.13 26.12
CA ASN A 154 -15.16 -17.47 26.56
C ASN A 154 -16.38 -18.43 26.53
N GLY A 155 -17.56 -17.94 26.86
CA GLY A 155 -18.81 -18.70 26.74
C GLY A 155 -19.11 -19.08 25.28
N VAL A 156 -18.92 -18.12 24.34
CA VAL A 156 -19.05 -18.37 22.89
C VAL A 156 -18.08 -19.44 22.41
N PHE A 157 -16.79 -19.29 22.75
CA PHE A 157 -15.76 -20.22 22.27
C PHE A 157 -15.90 -21.62 22.83
N THR A 158 -16.27 -21.71 24.10
CA THR A 158 -16.56 -23.01 24.71
C THR A 158 -17.73 -23.68 23.99
N SER A 159 -18.78 -22.92 23.68
CA SER A 159 -19.96 -23.44 22.98
C SER A 159 -19.64 -23.80 21.53
N LEU A 160 -18.91 -22.97 20.80
CA LEU A 160 -18.46 -23.28 19.44
C LEU A 160 -17.49 -24.48 19.43
N GLY A 161 -16.59 -24.60 20.40
CA GLY A 161 -15.72 -25.77 20.53
C GLY A 161 -16.48 -27.06 20.82
N ASN A 162 -17.60 -26.99 21.51
CA ASN A 162 -18.49 -28.14 21.73
C ASN A 162 -19.27 -28.54 20.47
N ILE A 163 -19.69 -27.54 19.67
CA ILE A 163 -20.41 -27.77 18.40
C ILE A 163 -19.44 -28.26 17.31
N PHE A 164 -18.22 -27.73 17.29
CA PHE A 164 -17.20 -27.97 16.26
C PHE A 164 -15.91 -28.54 16.87
N PRO A 165 -15.93 -29.72 17.47
CA PRO A 165 -14.83 -30.23 18.30
C PRO A 165 -13.52 -30.48 17.52
N ASN A 166 -13.61 -30.69 16.23
CA ASN A 166 -12.46 -30.97 15.37
C ASN A 166 -12.13 -29.85 14.40
N ALA A 167 -12.80 -28.70 14.52
CA ALA A 167 -12.61 -27.58 13.61
C ALA A 167 -11.16 -27.08 13.61
N THR A 168 -10.60 -26.98 12.44
CA THR A 168 -9.31 -26.34 12.17
C THR A 168 -9.51 -24.91 11.68
N THR A 169 -8.47 -24.10 11.67
CA THR A 169 -8.51 -22.76 11.05
C THR A 169 -8.97 -22.83 9.59
N ALA A 170 -8.58 -23.89 8.88
CA ALA A 170 -8.97 -24.10 7.49
C ALA A 170 -10.49 -24.25 7.36
N ASP A 171 -11.11 -25.05 8.25
CA ASP A 171 -12.55 -25.29 8.25
C ASP A 171 -13.34 -24.00 8.57
N TYR A 172 -12.88 -23.21 9.55
CA TYR A 172 -13.48 -21.90 9.81
C TYR A 172 -13.36 -20.97 8.61
N CYS A 173 -12.21 -20.97 7.92
CA CYS A 173 -12.04 -20.21 6.70
C CYS A 173 -12.99 -20.64 5.57
N ASP A 174 -13.21 -21.95 5.42
CA ASP A 174 -14.14 -22.50 4.42
C ASP A 174 -15.59 -22.16 4.78
N LEU A 175 -15.96 -22.25 6.07
CA LEU A 175 -17.29 -21.85 6.57
C LEU A 175 -17.55 -20.35 6.32
N ILE A 176 -16.58 -19.49 6.64
CA ILE A 176 -16.70 -18.05 6.41
C ILE A 176 -16.81 -17.76 4.91
N SER A 177 -15.99 -18.41 4.08
CA SER A 177 -16.09 -18.28 2.62
C SER A 177 -17.46 -18.66 2.10
N TRP A 178 -17.99 -19.78 2.58
CA TRP A 178 -19.32 -20.24 2.23
C TRP A 178 -20.41 -19.23 2.65
N VAL A 179 -20.33 -18.69 3.87
CA VAL A 179 -21.26 -17.66 4.39
C VAL A 179 -21.18 -16.38 3.56
N MET A 180 -19.98 -15.96 3.16
CA MET A 180 -19.81 -14.79 2.29
C MET A 180 -20.42 -14.98 0.90
N ASP A 181 -20.37 -16.20 0.36
CA ASP A 181 -20.90 -16.53 -0.96
C ASP A 181 -22.43 -16.73 -0.96
N ASN A 182 -22.97 -17.34 0.10
CA ASN A 182 -24.36 -17.80 0.15
C ASN A 182 -25.25 -17.01 1.14
N GLY A 183 -24.66 -16.23 2.02
CA GLY A 183 -25.32 -15.61 3.16
C GLY A 183 -25.64 -16.64 4.26
N ILE A 184 -26.19 -16.16 5.38
CA ILE A 184 -26.68 -17.05 6.44
C ILE A 184 -28.07 -17.53 6.04
N PRO A 185 -28.30 -18.87 5.93
CA PRO A 185 -29.62 -19.38 5.64
C PRO A 185 -30.56 -19.12 6.82
N GLY A 186 -31.71 -18.51 6.56
CA GLY A 186 -32.77 -18.29 7.55
C GLY A 186 -32.86 -16.87 8.09
N ASP A 187 -34.00 -16.57 8.69
CA ASP A 187 -34.27 -15.29 9.34
C ASP A 187 -33.80 -15.36 10.80
N LEU A 188 -32.70 -14.67 11.12
CA LEU A 188 -32.26 -14.50 12.51
C LEU A 188 -33.33 -13.80 13.38
N GLY A 189 -34.35 -13.18 12.75
CA GLY A 189 -35.51 -12.64 13.42
C GLY A 189 -36.39 -13.66 14.16
N SER A 190 -36.27 -14.96 13.82
CA SER A 190 -37.00 -16.03 14.53
C SER A 190 -36.43 -16.34 15.93
N ILE A 191 -35.28 -15.79 16.29
CA ILE A 191 -34.67 -15.89 17.63
C ILE A 191 -35.39 -14.97 18.65
N GLN A 192 -36.51 -14.34 18.28
CA GLN A 192 -37.22 -13.33 19.08
C GLN A 192 -37.87 -13.84 20.39
N ASN A 193 -37.88 -15.14 20.67
CA ASN A 193 -38.56 -15.64 21.86
C ASN A 193 -37.69 -15.68 23.12
N GLY A 194 -37.04 -14.57 23.43
CA GLY A 194 -37.02 -14.25 24.83
C GLY A 194 -35.73 -14.02 25.57
N GLN A 195 -34.52 -13.92 24.97
CA GLN A 195 -33.33 -13.64 25.81
C GLN A 195 -32.16 -12.90 25.14
N LEU A 196 -32.27 -12.45 23.93
CA LEU A 196 -31.22 -11.62 23.33
C LEU A 196 -31.68 -10.17 23.21
N PRO A 197 -30.87 -9.18 23.56
CA PRO A 197 -31.18 -7.79 23.29
C PRO A 197 -31.46 -7.60 21.78
N SER A 198 -32.58 -6.91 21.48
CA SER A 198 -33.02 -6.68 20.09
C SER A 198 -31.94 -6.04 19.20
N ASP A 199 -30.99 -5.37 19.82
CA ASP A 199 -29.90 -4.63 19.14
C ASP A 199 -28.67 -5.50 18.86
N LEU A 200 -28.55 -6.65 19.52
CA LEU A 200 -27.48 -7.62 19.26
C LEU A 200 -27.71 -8.38 17.95
N ILE A 201 -28.95 -8.56 17.54
CA ILE A 201 -29.32 -9.27 16.32
C ILE A 201 -28.84 -8.52 15.05
N PRO A 202 -29.08 -7.20 14.89
CA PRO A 202 -28.50 -6.44 13.80
C PRO A 202 -26.98 -6.44 13.80
N TRP A 203 -26.36 -6.38 14.98
CA TRP A 203 -24.89 -6.43 15.10
C TRP A 203 -24.33 -7.78 14.66
N LEU A 204 -24.89 -8.89 15.17
CA LEU A 204 -24.52 -10.24 14.74
C LEU A 204 -24.74 -10.43 13.23
N SER A 205 -25.87 -9.96 12.71
CA SER A 205 -26.18 -10.00 11.29
C SER A 205 -25.18 -9.21 10.47
N ASN A 206 -24.73 -8.05 10.92
CA ASN A 206 -23.73 -7.26 10.24
C ASN A 206 -22.32 -7.85 10.35
N VAL A 207 -21.95 -8.44 11.50
CA VAL A 207 -20.67 -9.12 11.70
C VAL A 207 -20.60 -10.43 10.91
N MET A 208 -21.69 -11.17 10.86
CA MET A 208 -21.76 -12.48 10.18
C MET A 208 -22.20 -12.40 8.71
N ASN A 209 -22.78 -11.28 8.27
CA ASN A 209 -23.15 -10.97 6.88
C ASN A 209 -22.54 -9.63 6.42
N PRO A 210 -21.24 -9.48 6.42
CA PRO A 210 -20.61 -8.21 6.07
C PRO A 210 -20.86 -7.77 4.63
N SER A 211 -21.43 -8.61 3.77
CA SER A 211 -21.40 -8.38 2.33
C SER A 211 -22.70 -8.61 1.56
N ARG A 212 -23.84 -8.74 2.20
CA ARG A 212 -25.09 -8.91 1.43
C ARG A 212 -25.42 -7.70 0.54
N ASN A 213 -24.86 -6.54 0.85
CA ASN A 213 -24.92 -5.35 -0.01
C ASN A 213 -23.78 -5.29 -1.05
N ASP A 214 -22.67 -6.02 -0.86
CA ASP A 214 -21.50 -6.03 -1.74
C ASP A 214 -21.55 -7.08 -2.85
N SER A 215 -22.54 -7.98 -2.85
CA SER A 215 -22.67 -9.04 -3.85
C SER A 215 -23.11 -8.55 -5.24
N LYS A 216 -23.49 -7.29 -5.37
CA LYS A 216 -23.61 -6.65 -6.68
C LYS A 216 -22.24 -6.06 -6.98
N THR A 217 -21.50 -6.72 -7.85
CA THR A 217 -20.25 -6.26 -8.48
C THR A 217 -20.45 -4.88 -9.14
N LYS A 218 -20.46 -3.84 -8.31
CA LYS A 218 -20.40 -2.48 -8.85
C LYS A 218 -18.97 -2.26 -9.32
N THR A 219 -18.82 -1.90 -10.58
CA THR A 219 -17.52 -1.52 -11.14
C THR A 219 -17.05 -0.23 -10.49
N ASP A 220 -15.87 -0.27 -9.88
CA ASP A 220 -15.22 0.94 -9.41
C ASP A 220 -14.70 1.73 -10.61
N LYS A 221 -15.06 3.00 -10.73
CA LYS A 221 -14.70 3.85 -11.87
C LYS A 221 -13.93 5.08 -11.38
N SER A 222 -12.81 5.34 -12.02
CA SER A 222 -12.02 6.55 -11.81
C SER A 222 -11.85 7.31 -13.11
N TYR A 223 -12.00 8.63 -13.02
CA TYR A 223 -11.75 9.55 -14.12
C TYR A 223 -10.75 10.60 -13.63
N ASN A 224 -9.68 10.81 -14.39
CA ASN A 224 -8.68 11.82 -14.11
C ASN A 224 -8.49 12.71 -15.34
N TYR A 225 -8.63 14.01 -15.14
CA TYR A 225 -8.39 15.05 -16.13
C TYR A 225 -7.20 15.88 -15.65
N TYR A 226 -6.17 15.95 -16.46
CA TYR A 226 -4.95 16.68 -16.12
C TYR A 226 -4.57 17.61 -17.25
N LEU A 227 -4.15 18.83 -16.89
CA LEU A 227 -3.59 19.84 -17.77
C LEU A 227 -2.33 20.42 -17.16
N ASP A 228 -1.27 20.49 -17.92
CA ASP A 228 0.02 21.03 -17.52
C ASP A 228 0.51 21.99 -18.60
N TYR A 229 0.83 23.21 -18.19
CA TYR A 229 1.50 24.20 -19.02
C TYR A 229 2.83 24.57 -18.38
N GLN A 230 3.90 24.52 -19.16
CA GLN A 230 5.24 24.91 -18.75
C GLN A 230 5.86 25.86 -19.75
N PHE A 231 6.36 26.98 -19.26
CA PHE A 231 7.20 27.93 -19.98
C PHE A 231 8.62 27.84 -19.46
N ASN A 232 9.58 27.86 -20.39
CA ASN A 232 11.00 27.90 -20.06
C ASN A 232 11.69 29.00 -20.88
N LYS A 233 12.57 29.75 -20.24
CA LYS A 233 13.43 30.76 -20.87
C LYS A 233 14.86 30.56 -20.42
N LYS A 234 15.75 30.40 -21.39
CA LYS A 234 17.20 30.35 -21.18
C LYS A 234 17.85 31.61 -21.72
N TRP A 235 18.89 32.08 -21.03
CA TRP A 235 19.75 33.18 -21.45
C TRP A 235 21.19 32.68 -21.62
N ASP A 236 21.96 33.38 -22.44
CA ASP A 236 23.37 33.01 -22.73
C ASP A 236 24.27 33.08 -21.50
N GLY A 237 23.92 33.93 -20.50
CA GLY A 237 24.62 34.06 -19.23
C GLY A 237 24.39 32.90 -18.24
N GLY A 238 23.81 31.77 -18.68
CA GLY A 238 23.59 30.59 -17.85
C GLY A 238 22.38 30.67 -16.91
N ALA A 239 21.58 31.75 -17.02
CA ALA A 239 20.31 31.87 -16.32
C ALA A 239 19.19 31.13 -17.04
N GLN A 240 18.28 30.52 -16.27
CA GLN A 240 17.07 29.89 -16.77
C GLN A 240 15.91 30.14 -15.83
N ILE A 241 14.76 30.45 -16.37
CA ILE A 241 13.47 30.44 -15.66
C ILE A 241 12.62 29.32 -16.19
N THR A 242 11.99 28.59 -15.27
CA THR A 242 10.92 27.64 -15.58
C THR A 242 9.70 28.03 -14.74
N THR A 243 8.57 28.25 -15.39
CA THR A 243 7.31 28.59 -14.71
C THR A 243 6.16 27.86 -15.37
N GLY A 244 5.08 27.64 -14.65
CA GLY A 244 3.93 26.95 -15.21
C GLY A 244 2.77 26.80 -14.24
N MET A 245 1.75 26.13 -14.73
CA MET A 245 0.52 25.84 -14.01
C MET A 245 0.10 24.40 -14.29
N THR A 246 -0.46 23.75 -13.28
CA THR A 246 -1.07 22.42 -13.40
C THR A 246 -2.49 22.45 -12.86
N TYR A 247 -3.38 21.71 -13.50
CA TYR A 247 -4.74 21.43 -13.03
C TYR A 247 -5.00 19.94 -13.12
N GLU A 248 -5.56 19.38 -12.05
CA GLU A 248 -5.99 18.00 -12.00
C GLU A 248 -7.37 17.91 -11.36
N HIS A 249 -8.27 17.20 -12.03
CA HIS A 249 -9.59 16.85 -11.52
C HIS A 249 -9.74 15.33 -11.50
N VAL A 250 -10.09 14.79 -10.33
CA VAL A 250 -10.36 13.36 -10.15
C VAL A 250 -11.81 13.18 -9.74
N ARG A 251 -12.51 12.26 -10.41
CA ARG A 251 -13.82 11.76 -10.02
C ARG A 251 -13.70 10.27 -9.74
N TYR A 252 -14.12 9.85 -8.57
CA TYR A 252 -14.09 8.47 -8.14
C TYR A 252 -15.48 7.99 -7.73
N ASP A 253 -15.97 6.93 -8.41
CA ASP A 253 -17.24 6.26 -8.18
C ASP A 253 -16.94 4.80 -7.84
N SER A 254 -17.11 4.41 -6.58
CA SER A 254 -16.68 3.10 -6.08
C SER A 254 -17.77 2.45 -5.24
N SER A 255 -17.80 1.13 -5.28
CA SER A 255 -18.68 0.29 -4.46
C SER A 255 -18.32 0.30 -2.96
N ILE A 256 -17.10 0.73 -2.65
CA ILE A 256 -16.58 0.81 -1.26
C ILE A 256 -16.72 2.20 -0.67
N MET A 257 -17.50 3.06 -1.31
CA MET A 257 -17.80 4.43 -0.87
C MET A 257 -19.29 4.70 -1.00
N ASP A 258 -19.82 5.48 -0.07
CA ASP A 258 -21.26 5.78 -0.01
C ASP A 258 -21.70 6.72 -1.16
N GLU A 259 -20.78 7.56 -1.64
CA GLU A 259 -21.06 8.57 -2.65
C GLU A 259 -19.95 8.66 -3.72
N VAL A 260 -20.20 9.44 -4.77
CA VAL A 260 -19.20 9.81 -5.77
C VAL A 260 -18.38 10.98 -5.26
N TYR A 261 -17.10 10.76 -5.05
CA TYR A 261 -16.18 11.79 -4.56
C TYR A 261 -15.39 12.42 -5.70
N LYS A 262 -15.02 13.68 -5.49
CA LYS A 262 -14.25 14.48 -6.44
C LYS A 262 -13.12 15.21 -5.73
N SER A 263 -12.03 15.42 -6.44
CA SER A 263 -10.95 16.30 -5.98
C SER A 263 -10.47 17.20 -7.11
N ASP A 264 -10.10 18.40 -6.75
CA ASP A 264 -9.48 19.38 -7.64
C ASP A 264 -8.13 19.81 -7.05
N ASN A 265 -7.11 19.87 -7.92
CA ASN A 265 -5.79 20.35 -7.58
C ASN A 265 -5.36 21.39 -8.63
N VAL A 266 -5.09 22.61 -8.19
CA VAL A 266 -4.53 23.67 -9.03
C VAL A 266 -3.21 24.09 -8.44
N ALA A 267 -2.17 24.17 -9.26
CA ALA A 267 -0.89 24.67 -8.79
C ALA A 267 -0.21 25.57 -9.81
N ALA A 268 0.49 26.58 -9.31
CA ALA A 268 1.42 27.38 -10.09
C ALA A 268 2.83 27.26 -9.51
N PHE A 269 3.83 27.27 -10.35
CA PHE A 269 5.21 27.15 -9.91
C PHE A 269 6.13 28.09 -10.67
N PHE A 270 7.22 28.46 -10.00
CA PHE A 270 8.30 29.24 -10.54
C PHE A 270 9.62 28.65 -10.05
N GLN A 271 10.60 28.51 -10.93
CA GLN A 271 11.94 28.06 -10.63
C GLN A 271 12.92 28.92 -11.39
N TYR A 272 13.99 29.34 -10.71
CA TYR A 272 15.14 30.03 -11.27
C TYR A 272 16.37 29.15 -11.09
N ASP A 273 17.11 28.97 -12.18
CA ASP A 273 18.37 28.25 -12.23
C ASP A 273 19.44 29.18 -12.75
N GLN A 274 20.61 29.18 -12.11
CA GLN A 274 21.77 29.97 -12.53
C GLN A 274 23.02 29.12 -12.48
N ARG A 275 23.81 29.23 -13.55
CA ARG A 275 25.15 28.66 -13.59
C ARG A 275 26.18 29.77 -13.46
N PHE A 276 27.10 29.62 -12.50
CA PHE A 276 28.20 30.56 -12.23
C PHE A 276 29.52 29.88 -12.54
N TRP A 277 30.44 30.62 -13.17
CA TRP A 277 31.82 30.19 -13.46
C TRP A 277 31.93 28.80 -14.10
N ASP A 278 30.92 28.40 -14.82
CA ASP A 278 30.78 27.05 -15.44
C ASP A 278 30.89 25.86 -14.47
N ARG A 279 30.98 26.10 -13.18
CA ARG A 279 31.18 25.07 -12.14
C ARG A 279 30.10 25.01 -11.07
N LEU A 280 29.48 26.13 -10.75
CA LEU A 280 28.43 26.17 -9.73
C LEU A 280 27.06 26.37 -10.37
N SER A 281 26.17 25.38 -10.19
CA SER A 281 24.76 25.52 -10.55
C SER A 281 23.92 25.67 -9.29
N VAL A 282 23.10 26.72 -9.24
CA VAL A 282 22.18 27.00 -8.14
C VAL A 282 20.77 27.01 -8.70
N SER A 283 19.85 26.38 -7.98
CA SER A 283 18.42 26.30 -8.31
C SER A 283 17.60 26.74 -7.11
N ALA A 284 16.59 27.56 -7.32
CA ALA A 284 15.59 27.90 -6.32
C ALA A 284 14.20 27.94 -6.94
N GLY A 285 13.22 27.39 -6.24
CA GLY A 285 11.85 27.31 -6.76
C GLY A 285 10.80 27.41 -5.67
N VAL A 286 9.63 27.86 -6.08
CA VAL A 286 8.42 27.92 -5.28
C VAL A 286 7.27 27.33 -6.06
N ARG A 287 6.40 26.57 -5.40
CA ARG A 287 5.13 26.08 -5.92
C ARG A 287 4.03 26.47 -4.94
N ALA A 288 3.00 27.10 -5.45
CA ALA A 288 1.79 27.40 -4.70
C ALA A 288 0.68 26.46 -5.19
N GLU A 289 -0.01 25.80 -4.27
CA GLU A 289 -0.97 24.75 -4.60
C GLU A 289 -2.25 24.93 -3.80
N TYR A 290 -3.37 24.82 -4.52
CA TYR A 290 -4.72 24.78 -4.00
C TYR A 290 -5.25 23.38 -4.20
N TYR A 291 -5.77 22.77 -3.12
CA TYR A 291 -6.35 21.43 -3.17
C TYR A 291 -7.71 21.43 -2.48
N ARG A 292 -8.66 20.83 -3.14
CA ARG A 292 -10.00 20.56 -2.63
C ARG A 292 -10.32 19.08 -2.84
N VAL A 293 -10.84 18.43 -1.80
CA VAL A 293 -11.39 17.09 -1.90
C VAL A 293 -12.85 17.14 -1.46
N ASP A 294 -13.73 16.40 -2.17
CA ASP A 294 -15.19 16.47 -2.01
C ASP A 294 -15.78 17.87 -2.30
N ASN A 295 -16.97 18.13 -1.83
CA ASN A 295 -17.63 19.43 -1.97
C ASN A 295 -17.28 20.43 -0.84
N HIS A 296 -16.37 20.04 0.06
CA HIS A 296 -15.97 20.87 1.18
C HIS A 296 -14.63 21.54 0.89
N TYR A 297 -14.70 22.88 0.87
CA TYR A 297 -13.49 23.69 0.87
C TYR A 297 -12.84 23.63 2.24
N ARG A 298 -11.61 23.10 2.31
CA ARG A 298 -10.78 23.27 3.50
C ARG A 298 -9.88 24.46 3.30
N GLU A 299 -10.06 25.50 4.14
CA GLU A 299 -9.10 26.60 4.22
C GLU A 299 -7.70 26.03 4.43
N ALA A 300 -6.77 26.37 3.55
CA ALA A 300 -5.38 26.09 3.80
C ALA A 300 -4.97 26.84 5.08
N GLU A 301 -4.39 26.13 6.03
CA GLU A 301 -3.88 26.71 7.30
C GLU A 301 -2.67 27.64 7.08
N THR A 302 -2.46 28.09 5.86
CA THR A 302 -1.30 28.94 5.51
C THR A 302 -1.65 30.37 5.80
N LYS A 303 -0.82 31.03 6.60
CA LYS A 303 -0.88 32.47 6.84
C LYS A 303 0.33 33.13 6.18
N ILE A 304 0.07 34.10 5.31
CA ILE A 304 1.10 34.95 4.69
C ILE A 304 0.85 36.37 5.18
N LEU A 305 1.82 36.95 5.87
CA LEU A 305 1.73 38.30 6.48
C LEU A 305 0.46 38.47 7.35
N GLY A 306 0.09 37.42 8.10
CA GLY A 306 -1.07 37.43 8.97
C GLY A 306 -2.41 37.09 8.30
N THR A 307 -2.47 37.05 6.97
CA THR A 307 -3.68 36.74 6.19
C THR A 307 -3.73 35.25 5.87
N LYS A 308 -4.88 34.61 6.12
CA LYS A 308 -5.13 33.22 5.67
C LYS A 308 -5.29 33.20 4.16
N VAL A 309 -4.54 32.33 3.49
CA VAL A 309 -4.57 32.15 2.04
C VAL A 309 -5.00 30.73 1.69
N PRO A 310 -5.79 30.53 0.62
CA PRO A 310 -6.34 29.24 0.24
C PRO A 310 -5.35 28.32 -0.48
N PHE A 311 -4.07 28.67 -0.50
CA PHE A 311 -3.04 27.88 -1.15
C PHE A 311 -1.84 27.69 -0.22
N ARG A 312 -1.10 26.62 -0.48
CA ARG A 312 0.11 26.27 0.29
C ARG A 312 1.34 26.47 -0.57
N PRO A 313 2.22 27.40 -0.20
CA PRO A 313 3.53 27.51 -0.83
C PRO A 313 4.47 26.42 -0.30
N VAL A 314 5.28 25.86 -1.19
CA VAL A 314 6.42 24.99 -0.89
C VAL A 314 7.64 25.50 -1.61
N PHE A 315 8.77 25.50 -0.92
CA PHE A 315 10.03 26.01 -1.41
C PHE A 315 11.03 24.87 -1.58
N ARG A 316 11.89 25.01 -2.58
CA ARG A 316 13.04 24.14 -2.77
C ARG A 316 14.23 24.94 -3.22
N ALA A 317 15.41 24.52 -2.80
CA ALA A 317 16.67 25.05 -3.27
C ALA A 317 17.70 23.92 -3.41
N GLY A 318 18.61 24.07 -4.33
CA GLY A 318 19.67 23.11 -4.55
C GLY A 318 20.90 23.79 -5.14
N LEU A 319 22.04 23.20 -4.89
CA LEU A 319 23.30 23.59 -5.51
C LEU A 319 24.07 22.34 -5.96
N ASN A 320 24.80 22.48 -7.03
CA ASN A 320 25.74 21.50 -7.52
C ASN A 320 27.05 22.22 -7.91
N TYR A 321 28.15 21.87 -7.25
CA TYR A 321 29.45 22.43 -7.50
C TYR A 321 30.42 21.40 -8.04
N GLN A 322 30.97 21.67 -9.21
CA GLN A 322 32.00 20.85 -9.82
C GLN A 322 33.38 21.25 -9.23
N LEU A 323 33.87 20.40 -8.30
CA LEU A 323 35.18 20.61 -7.64
C LEU A 323 36.34 20.42 -8.63
N ALA A 324 36.24 19.36 -9.43
CA ALA A 324 37.24 18.99 -10.45
C ALA A 324 36.51 18.22 -11.59
N ASP A 325 37.25 17.82 -12.61
CA ASP A 325 36.71 17.01 -13.67
C ASP A 325 36.12 15.71 -13.06
N TYR A 326 34.82 15.48 -13.34
CA TYR A 326 34.06 14.33 -12.83
C TYR A 326 33.89 14.28 -11.29
N SER A 327 34.13 15.39 -10.58
CA SER A 327 34.01 15.49 -9.12
C SER A 327 32.99 16.57 -8.74
N PHE A 328 31.93 16.19 -8.03
CA PHE A 328 30.78 17.05 -7.76
C PHE A 328 30.36 16.99 -6.29
N ILE A 329 30.09 18.15 -5.69
CA ILE A 329 29.34 18.24 -4.42
C ILE A 329 27.96 18.77 -4.75
N ARG A 330 26.92 18.15 -4.18
CA ARG A 330 25.56 18.64 -4.27
C ARG A 330 24.94 18.80 -2.88
N ALA A 331 24.13 19.84 -2.74
CA ALA A 331 23.28 20.00 -1.57
C ALA A 331 21.88 20.41 -2.02
N SER A 332 20.88 19.96 -1.31
CA SER A 332 19.51 20.36 -1.58
C SER A 332 18.69 20.41 -0.29
N ILE A 333 17.71 21.31 -0.28
CA ILE A 333 16.67 21.39 0.73
C ILE A 333 15.33 21.64 0.03
N GLY A 334 14.29 20.95 0.47
CA GLY A 334 12.96 21.11 -0.09
C GLY A 334 11.88 20.86 0.94
N GLN A 335 10.83 21.65 0.87
CA GLN A 335 9.58 21.40 1.56
C GLN A 335 8.68 20.55 0.68
N GLY A 336 7.83 19.77 1.32
CA GLY A 336 6.81 18.99 0.65
C GLY A 336 5.57 18.87 1.54
N TYR A 337 4.45 18.57 0.91
CA TYR A 337 3.26 18.13 1.59
C TYR A 337 2.49 17.18 0.69
N ARG A 338 1.62 16.39 1.29
CA ARG A 338 0.73 15.46 0.60
C ARG A 338 -0.66 15.58 1.19
N ASN A 339 -1.61 15.90 0.36
CA ASN A 339 -3.02 15.87 0.76
C ASN A 339 -3.49 14.42 0.87
N PRO A 340 -4.40 14.10 1.80
CA PRO A 340 -5.02 12.79 1.85
C PRO A 340 -5.74 12.50 0.53
N SER A 341 -5.60 11.28 0.04
CA SER A 341 -6.36 10.80 -1.10
C SER A 341 -7.84 10.61 -0.74
N ILE A 342 -8.71 10.52 -1.75
CA ILE A 342 -10.12 10.16 -1.56
C ILE A 342 -10.22 8.84 -0.77
N ASN A 343 -9.42 7.84 -1.09
CA ASN A 343 -9.42 6.55 -0.39
C ASN A 343 -9.02 6.67 1.08
N GLU A 344 -7.98 7.44 1.41
CA GLU A 344 -7.56 7.60 2.80
C GLU A 344 -8.63 8.30 3.65
N LYS A 345 -9.45 9.11 3.04
CA LYS A 345 -10.46 9.89 3.72
C LYS A 345 -11.82 9.18 3.83
N TYR A 346 -12.26 8.50 2.76
CA TYR A 346 -13.63 8.01 2.63
C TYR A 346 -13.76 6.49 2.50
N LEU A 347 -12.63 5.76 2.44
CA LEU A 347 -12.69 4.31 2.29
C LEU A 347 -13.45 3.69 3.45
N ARG A 348 -14.58 3.05 3.14
CA ARG A 348 -15.31 2.16 4.03
C ARG A 348 -15.35 0.77 3.41
N LYS A 349 -14.78 -0.20 4.09
CA LYS A 349 -14.82 -1.59 3.65
C LYS A 349 -14.91 -2.50 4.86
N ASP A 350 -15.78 -3.47 4.79
CA ASP A 350 -15.81 -4.57 5.74
C ASP A 350 -15.08 -5.78 5.14
N ILE A 351 -14.21 -6.39 5.91
CA ILE A 351 -13.42 -7.56 5.52
C ILE A 351 -13.66 -8.63 6.58
N GLY A 352 -14.82 -9.32 6.50
CA GLY A 352 -15.13 -10.43 7.39
C GLY A 352 -15.23 -10.05 8.88
N GLY A 353 -15.89 -8.94 9.16
CA GLY A 353 -16.07 -8.43 10.53
C GLY A 353 -14.95 -7.53 11.04
N VAL A 354 -13.94 -7.28 10.22
CA VAL A 354 -12.94 -6.23 10.46
C VAL A 354 -13.12 -5.14 9.43
N GLY A 355 -13.45 -3.94 9.89
CA GLY A 355 -13.73 -2.79 9.03
C GLY A 355 -12.48 -1.99 8.65
N ILE A 356 -12.53 -1.33 7.50
CA ILE A 356 -11.74 -0.14 7.23
C ILE A 356 -12.71 1.04 7.36
N TYR A 357 -12.36 1.99 8.20
CA TYR A 357 -13.24 3.10 8.56
C TYR A 357 -12.76 4.42 7.94
N PRO A 358 -13.67 5.28 7.44
CA PRO A 358 -13.32 6.61 6.94
C PRO A 358 -12.78 7.50 8.07
N ASN A 359 -11.84 8.38 7.74
CA ASN A 359 -11.43 9.46 8.62
C ASN A 359 -11.57 10.82 7.91
N LEU A 360 -12.67 11.51 8.21
CA LEU A 360 -12.97 12.80 7.61
C LEU A 360 -12.05 13.92 8.08
N ASP A 361 -11.41 13.74 9.25
CA ASP A 361 -10.55 14.74 9.89
C ASP A 361 -9.06 14.59 9.58
N ILE A 362 -8.72 13.61 8.73
CA ILE A 362 -7.35 13.39 8.33
C ILE A 362 -6.72 14.64 7.71
N LYS A 363 -5.55 15.03 8.22
CA LYS A 363 -4.81 16.24 7.82
C LYS A 363 -3.79 15.93 6.75
N PRO A 364 -3.41 16.92 5.93
CA PRO A 364 -2.27 16.78 5.02
C PRO A 364 -0.95 16.55 5.76
N GLU A 365 -0.16 15.61 5.26
CA GLU A 365 1.23 15.45 5.69
C GLU A 365 2.07 16.65 5.25
N LYS A 366 3.00 17.07 6.09
CA LYS A 366 3.94 18.16 5.81
C LYS A 366 5.35 17.69 6.12
N GLY A 367 6.32 18.13 5.36
CA GLY A 367 7.68 17.74 5.66
C GLY A 367 8.71 18.59 4.94
N TYR A 368 9.94 18.35 5.30
CA TYR A 368 11.09 18.83 4.55
C TYR A 368 12.15 17.74 4.42
N ASN A 369 12.91 17.83 3.36
CA ASN A 369 14.03 16.96 3.08
C ASN A 369 15.27 17.82 2.87
N ALA A 370 16.40 17.36 3.40
CA ALA A 370 17.72 17.93 3.15
C ALA A 370 18.69 16.80 2.76
N GLU A 371 19.53 17.06 1.79
CA GLU A 371 20.54 16.14 1.29
C GLU A 371 21.86 16.86 1.06
N LEU A 372 22.97 16.19 1.39
CA LEU A 372 24.33 16.55 1.02
C LEU A 372 24.99 15.34 0.37
N GLY A 373 25.50 15.48 -0.84
CA GLY A 373 26.08 14.40 -1.59
C GLY A 373 27.40 14.76 -2.28
N PHE A 374 28.22 13.74 -2.48
CA PHE A 374 29.47 13.81 -3.24
C PHE A 374 29.47 12.72 -4.30
N LYS A 375 29.79 13.10 -5.54
CA LYS A 375 29.86 12.19 -6.68
C LYS A 375 31.23 12.33 -7.35
N GLN A 376 31.91 11.19 -7.55
CA GLN A 376 33.21 11.12 -8.16
C GLN A 376 33.23 10.14 -9.33
N GLY A 377 33.60 10.61 -10.49
CA GLY A 377 33.95 9.74 -11.63
C GLY A 377 35.32 9.11 -11.44
N TYR A 378 35.48 7.89 -11.89
CA TYR A 378 36.76 7.20 -11.87
C TYR A 378 37.03 6.42 -13.17
N LYS A 379 38.32 6.33 -13.48
CA LYS A 379 38.82 5.47 -14.56
C LYS A 379 40.14 4.84 -14.11
N ILE A 380 40.11 3.55 -13.83
CA ILE A 380 41.25 2.75 -13.35
C ILE A 380 41.44 1.59 -14.33
N GLY A 381 42.39 1.75 -15.23
CA GLY A 381 42.56 0.80 -16.33
C GLY A 381 41.29 0.68 -17.20
N ASN A 382 40.74 -0.50 -17.28
CA ASN A 382 39.50 -0.79 -18.03
C ASN A 382 38.21 -0.56 -17.23
N PHE A 383 38.29 -0.24 -15.92
CA PHE A 383 37.17 0.16 -15.10
C PHE A 383 36.91 1.66 -15.26
N GLN A 384 35.65 1.99 -15.54
CA GLN A 384 35.19 3.38 -15.51
C GLN A 384 33.78 3.46 -14.95
N GLY A 385 33.51 4.50 -14.17
CA GLY A 385 32.21 4.66 -13.55
C GLY A 385 32.15 5.85 -12.59
N PHE A 386 31.17 5.82 -11.72
CA PHE A 386 30.95 6.81 -10.68
C PHE A 386 30.74 6.16 -9.32
N VAL A 387 31.27 6.77 -8.28
CA VAL A 387 30.88 6.58 -6.88
C VAL A 387 30.06 7.78 -6.46
N ASP A 388 28.97 7.54 -5.78
CA ASP A 388 28.08 8.56 -5.24
C ASP A 388 27.80 8.25 -3.77
N VAL A 389 28.01 9.24 -2.89
CA VAL A 389 27.75 9.13 -1.45
C VAL A 389 26.89 10.32 -1.05
N ALA A 390 25.76 10.06 -0.40
CA ALA A 390 24.87 11.11 0.08
C ALA A 390 24.39 10.83 1.50
N GLY A 391 24.34 11.86 2.33
CA GLY A 391 23.62 11.87 3.59
C GLY A 391 22.29 12.61 3.42
N PHE A 392 21.24 12.10 4.01
CA PHE A 392 19.91 12.70 3.92
C PHE A 392 19.23 12.78 5.29
N TYR A 393 18.35 13.79 5.41
CA TYR A 393 17.46 13.96 6.55
C TYR A 393 16.07 14.36 6.06
N THR A 394 15.04 13.64 6.51
CA THR A 394 13.64 13.94 6.20
C THR A 394 12.86 14.01 7.50
N GLU A 395 12.06 15.04 7.67
CA GLU A 395 11.10 15.16 8.76
C GLU A 395 9.70 15.30 8.20
N TYR A 396 8.77 14.51 8.75
CA TYR A 396 7.34 14.60 8.47
C TYR A 396 6.60 15.02 9.73
N LYS A 397 5.59 15.88 9.55
CA LYS A 397 4.57 16.21 10.53
C LYS A 397 3.23 15.76 9.99
N ASP A 398 2.36 15.31 10.87
CA ASP A 398 1.05 14.76 10.51
C ASP A 398 1.15 13.59 9.49
N MET A 399 2.19 12.74 9.60
CA MET A 399 2.36 11.58 8.71
C MET A 399 1.16 10.66 8.81
N VAL A 400 0.64 10.20 7.68
CA VAL A 400 -0.53 9.31 7.65
C VAL A 400 -0.08 7.86 7.79
N GLU A 401 -0.61 7.18 8.80
CA GLU A 401 -0.44 5.75 9.02
C GLU A 401 -1.79 5.04 9.20
N PHE A 402 -1.79 3.73 9.01
CA PHE A 402 -2.91 2.86 9.24
C PHE A 402 -2.89 2.43 10.71
N GLN A 403 -3.97 2.70 11.45
CA GLN A 403 -4.06 2.38 12.86
C GLN A 403 -5.23 1.45 13.13
N PHE A 404 -4.97 0.34 13.82
CA PHE A 404 -5.99 -0.60 14.27
C PHE A 404 -6.63 -0.14 15.57
N GLY A 405 -7.93 -0.42 15.74
CA GLY A 405 -8.68 -0.05 16.95
C GLY A 405 -10.14 -0.45 16.90
N LEU A 406 -10.90 0.10 17.84
CA LEU A 406 -12.35 0.02 17.90
C LEU A 406 -12.95 1.34 17.39
N PHE A 407 -13.97 1.25 16.56
CA PHE A 407 -14.56 2.42 15.89
C PHE A 407 -16.06 2.46 16.06
N ASN A 408 -16.60 3.64 16.33
CA ASN A 408 -18.03 3.90 16.37
C ASN A 408 -18.61 3.79 14.94
N ASN A 409 -19.66 3.00 14.76
CA ASN A 409 -20.28 2.83 13.45
C ASN A 409 -21.06 4.05 12.95
N ALA A 410 -21.41 4.99 13.85
CA ALA A 410 -22.21 6.16 13.49
C ALA A 410 -21.38 7.33 12.94
N ASP A 411 -20.22 7.60 13.53
CA ASP A 411 -19.36 8.73 13.17
C ASP A 411 -17.90 8.34 12.85
N TYR A 412 -17.60 7.04 12.91
CA TYR A 412 -16.29 6.44 12.65
C TYR A 412 -15.18 6.93 13.59
N SER A 413 -15.52 7.56 14.69
CA SER A 413 -14.55 7.96 15.69
C SER A 413 -13.91 6.75 16.37
N MET A 414 -12.61 6.86 16.68
CA MET A 414 -11.92 5.81 17.44
C MET A 414 -12.42 5.81 18.89
N ILE A 415 -12.72 4.61 19.39
CA ILE A 415 -13.15 4.39 20.77
C ILE A 415 -11.90 4.13 21.61
N ASN A 416 -11.65 4.96 22.61
CA ASN A 416 -10.40 4.97 23.35
C ASN A 416 -10.35 3.94 24.50
N SER A 417 -11.44 3.25 24.80
CA SER A 417 -11.44 2.20 25.82
C SER A 417 -12.49 1.12 25.52
N ILE A 418 -12.24 -0.09 26.01
CA ILE A 418 -13.23 -1.18 25.94
C ILE A 418 -14.45 -0.87 26.78
N SER A 419 -14.29 -0.18 27.92
CA SER A 419 -15.42 0.25 28.76
C SER A 419 -16.37 1.17 28.00
N ASP A 420 -15.86 2.06 27.16
CA ASP A 420 -16.69 2.93 26.32
C ASP A 420 -17.38 2.11 25.21
N ALA A 421 -16.70 1.12 24.63
CA ALA A 421 -17.30 0.21 23.66
C ALA A 421 -18.47 -0.58 24.27
N ILE A 422 -18.29 -1.12 25.49
CA ILE A 422 -19.35 -1.83 26.22
C ILE A 422 -20.50 -0.88 26.53
N ARG A 423 -20.22 0.33 27.01
CA ARG A 423 -21.27 1.35 27.28
C ARG A 423 -22.06 1.67 26.02
N MET A 424 -21.40 1.81 24.88
CA MET A 424 -22.04 2.05 23.59
C MET A 424 -22.97 0.91 23.20
N LEU A 425 -22.57 -0.36 23.41
CA LEU A 425 -23.46 -1.51 23.19
C LEU A 425 -24.69 -1.47 24.10
N MET A 426 -24.50 -1.13 25.38
CA MET A 426 -25.63 -0.98 26.34
C MET A 426 -26.57 0.15 25.94
N ASP A 427 -26.06 1.21 25.32
CA ASP A 427 -26.83 2.34 24.77
C ASP A 427 -27.45 2.05 23.40
N GLY A 428 -27.35 0.81 22.86
CA GLY A 428 -27.85 0.43 21.56
C GLY A 428 -27.03 1.03 20.39
N LYS A 429 -25.79 1.43 20.64
CA LYS A 429 -24.89 2.00 19.63
C LYS A 429 -23.93 0.93 19.14
N GLY A 430 -23.82 0.78 17.84
CA GLY A 430 -22.90 -0.18 17.22
C GLY A 430 -21.46 0.32 17.17
N PHE A 431 -20.51 -0.58 17.40
CA PHE A 431 -19.10 -0.35 17.10
C PHE A 431 -18.52 -1.52 16.29
N GLY A 432 -17.36 -1.33 15.71
CA GLY A 432 -16.66 -2.39 15.01
C GLY A 432 -15.16 -2.36 15.27
N ILE A 433 -14.53 -3.51 15.06
CA ILE A 433 -13.07 -3.68 15.08
C ILE A 433 -12.55 -3.39 13.68
N GLY A 434 -11.46 -2.66 13.56
CA GLY A 434 -10.91 -2.41 12.24
C GLY A 434 -9.70 -1.52 12.24
N ALA A 435 -9.51 -0.85 11.12
CA ALA A 435 -8.41 0.06 10.93
C ALA A 435 -8.89 1.36 10.25
N GLN A 436 -8.17 2.43 10.49
CA GLN A 436 -8.45 3.75 9.95
C GLN A 436 -7.13 4.45 9.64
N PHE A 437 -7.13 5.32 8.64
CA PHE A 437 -5.99 6.20 8.39
C PHE A 437 -5.96 7.35 9.40
N HIS A 438 -4.87 7.48 10.14
CA HIS A 438 -4.67 8.53 11.14
C HIS A 438 -3.37 9.30 10.88
N ASN A 439 -3.36 10.56 11.28
CA ASN A 439 -2.12 11.30 11.34
C ASN A 439 -1.35 10.90 12.60
N VAL A 440 -0.13 10.37 12.40
CA VAL A 440 0.86 10.26 13.48
C VAL A 440 1.64 11.57 13.54
N SER A 441 2.01 11.99 14.72
CA SER A 441 2.40 13.39 14.94
C SER A 441 3.70 13.76 14.25
N LYS A 442 4.78 13.00 14.39
CA LYS A 442 6.09 13.36 13.85
C LYS A 442 6.94 12.14 13.49
N ALA A 443 7.45 12.10 12.27
CA ALA A 443 8.40 11.09 11.81
C ALA A 443 9.71 11.73 11.37
N GLN A 444 10.84 11.12 11.74
CA GLN A 444 12.19 11.54 11.33
C GLN A 444 12.89 10.37 10.66
N ILE A 445 13.38 10.59 9.46
CA ILE A 445 14.09 9.58 8.68
C ILE A 445 15.42 10.19 8.24
N TYR A 446 16.53 9.62 8.69
CA TYR A 446 17.84 10.06 8.26
C TYR A 446 18.75 8.87 7.98
N GLY A 447 19.75 9.11 7.18
CA GLY A 447 20.66 8.04 6.79
C GLY A 447 21.67 8.46 5.75
N MET A 448 22.25 7.46 5.12
CA MET A 448 23.19 7.64 4.03
C MET A 448 22.97 6.61 2.91
N GLU A 449 23.27 7.03 1.71
CA GLU A 449 23.30 6.23 0.51
C GLU A 449 24.70 6.20 -0.08
N ILE A 450 25.16 5.00 -0.44
CA ILE A 450 26.43 4.82 -1.14
C ILE A 450 26.13 3.98 -2.37
N SER A 451 26.49 4.48 -3.54
CA SER A 451 26.31 3.73 -4.78
C SER A 451 27.52 3.84 -5.70
N THR A 452 27.73 2.81 -6.48
CA THR A 452 28.68 2.85 -7.58
C THR A 452 28.09 2.15 -8.79
N ASN A 453 28.27 2.75 -9.94
CA ASN A 453 27.91 2.15 -11.20
C ASN A 453 29.01 2.38 -12.24
N GLY A 454 29.14 1.44 -13.15
CA GLY A 454 30.16 1.57 -14.18
C GLY A 454 30.21 0.38 -15.12
N VAL A 455 31.29 0.39 -15.89
CA VAL A 455 31.57 -0.64 -16.87
C VAL A 455 33.04 -1.06 -16.82
N TYR A 456 33.28 -2.35 -16.95
CA TYR A 456 34.58 -2.92 -17.23
C TYR A 456 34.63 -3.40 -18.70
N ASN A 457 35.54 -2.88 -19.48
CA ASN A 457 35.71 -3.22 -20.89
C ASN A 457 36.80 -4.27 -21.03
N PHE A 458 36.46 -5.54 -21.24
CA PHE A 458 37.44 -6.58 -21.55
C PHE A 458 38.02 -6.38 -22.97
N ASN A 459 37.13 -6.10 -23.93
CA ASN A 459 37.41 -5.80 -25.31
C ASN A 459 36.19 -5.13 -25.97
N LYS A 460 36.28 -4.88 -27.31
CA LYS A 460 35.19 -4.23 -28.07
C LYS A 460 33.83 -4.97 -27.99
N ASN A 461 33.86 -6.30 -27.81
CA ASN A 461 32.68 -7.17 -27.87
C ASN A 461 32.28 -7.73 -26.50
N THR A 462 33.06 -7.45 -25.44
CA THR A 462 32.85 -8.04 -24.11
C THR A 462 32.92 -6.95 -23.05
N LYS A 463 31.83 -6.77 -22.32
CA LYS A 463 31.70 -5.75 -21.31
C LYS A 463 31.01 -6.33 -20.06
N LEU A 464 31.38 -5.82 -18.91
CA LEU A 464 30.70 -6.08 -17.64
C LEU A 464 30.16 -4.75 -17.10
N PHE A 465 28.85 -4.63 -16.99
CA PHE A 465 28.19 -3.51 -16.31
C PHE A 465 27.93 -3.89 -14.87
N TYR A 466 28.09 -2.96 -13.97
CA TYR A 466 27.78 -3.16 -12.56
C TYR A 466 27.10 -1.93 -11.96
N ASN A 467 26.20 -2.20 -11.04
CA ASN A 467 25.52 -1.19 -10.23
C ASN A 467 25.36 -1.76 -8.81
N LEU A 468 26.02 -1.15 -7.85
CA LEU A 468 25.98 -1.54 -6.45
C LEU A 468 25.45 -0.36 -5.64
N GLY A 469 24.53 -0.62 -4.75
CA GLY A 469 23.95 0.41 -3.88
C GLY A 469 23.71 -0.12 -2.48
N TYR A 470 24.04 0.67 -1.50
CA TYR A 470 23.77 0.43 -0.09
C TYR A 470 23.10 1.66 0.52
N VAL A 471 22.04 1.41 1.29
CA VAL A 471 21.28 2.44 2.01
C VAL A 471 21.22 2.05 3.48
N TYR A 472 21.64 2.96 4.33
CA TYR A 472 21.34 2.97 5.75
C TYR A 472 20.25 3.98 6.04
N THR A 473 19.23 3.58 6.77
CA THR A 473 18.10 4.42 7.16
C THR A 473 17.81 4.26 8.63
N GLU A 474 17.70 5.35 9.36
CA GLU A 474 17.20 5.37 10.73
C GLU A 474 15.78 5.97 10.72
N PRO A 475 14.72 5.13 10.66
CA PRO A 475 13.34 5.58 10.58
C PRO A 475 12.75 5.74 11.98
N ARG A 476 12.74 6.95 12.51
CA ARG A 476 12.27 7.24 13.87
C ARG A 476 10.86 7.79 13.90
N ASP A 477 10.10 7.31 14.85
CA ASP A 477 8.90 7.93 15.35
C ASP A 477 9.30 8.90 16.48
N ALA A 478 9.16 10.19 16.24
CA ALA A 478 9.60 11.18 17.22
C ALA A 478 8.63 11.36 18.40
N ASP A 479 7.37 10.97 18.20
CA ASP A 479 6.31 11.09 19.21
C ASP A 479 5.81 9.71 19.69
N TYR A 480 6.70 8.72 19.65
CA TYR A 480 6.35 7.34 20.01
C TYR A 480 5.79 7.20 21.43
N LYS A 481 6.10 8.12 22.35
CA LYS A 481 5.60 8.07 23.72
C LYS A 481 4.10 8.28 23.80
N GLU A 482 3.58 9.33 23.14
CA GLU A 482 2.14 9.63 23.12
C GLU A 482 1.35 8.50 22.44
N ARG A 483 1.89 7.94 21.36
CA ARG A 483 1.27 6.82 20.66
C ARG A 483 1.28 5.54 21.51
N ASN A 484 2.37 5.27 22.23
CA ASN A 484 2.45 4.14 23.13
C ASN A 484 1.47 4.21 24.28
N GLU A 485 1.16 5.40 24.80
CA GLU A 485 0.16 5.57 25.85
C GLU A 485 -1.22 5.09 25.37
N LEU A 486 -1.63 5.40 24.14
CA LEU A 486 -2.88 4.92 23.58
C LEU A 486 -2.85 3.41 23.29
N GLU A 487 -1.78 2.90 22.66
CA GLU A 487 -1.59 1.48 22.39
C GLU A 487 -1.49 0.68 23.70
N ASP A 488 -0.84 1.22 24.73
CA ASP A 488 -0.76 0.63 26.06
C ASP A 488 -2.12 0.58 26.76
N ALA A 489 -2.95 1.62 26.61
CA ALA A 489 -4.32 1.63 27.11
C ALA A 489 -5.18 0.53 26.47
N TYR A 490 -5.05 0.30 25.17
CA TYR A 490 -5.69 -0.83 24.48
C TYR A 490 -5.13 -2.17 24.96
N SER A 491 -3.81 -2.27 25.12
CA SER A 491 -3.16 -3.48 25.62
C SER A 491 -3.60 -3.83 27.03
N ASP A 492 -3.69 -2.85 27.91
CA ASP A 492 -4.17 -3.05 29.30
C ASP A 492 -5.65 -3.47 29.32
N ALA A 493 -6.48 -2.81 28.49
CA ALA A 493 -7.90 -3.11 28.39
C ALA A 493 -8.17 -4.51 27.80
N LEU A 494 -7.32 -4.99 26.90
CA LEU A 494 -7.36 -6.34 26.30
C LEU A 494 -6.54 -7.35 27.09
N GLN A 495 -5.98 -6.99 28.25
CA GLN A 495 -5.10 -7.82 29.08
C GLN A 495 -3.91 -8.42 28.30
N MET A 496 -3.35 -7.66 27.40
CA MET A 496 -2.23 -8.10 26.58
C MET A 496 -0.94 -8.14 27.39
N LYS A 497 -0.14 -9.18 27.21
CA LYS A 497 1.07 -9.43 28.01
C LYS A 497 2.19 -8.44 27.78
N GLU A 498 2.34 -8.01 26.53
CA GLU A 498 3.39 -7.09 26.13
C GLU A 498 2.78 -5.76 25.69
N LYS A 499 3.25 -4.69 26.28
CA LYS A 499 2.87 -3.33 25.90
C LYS A 499 3.59 -2.93 24.62
N SER A 500 3.01 -1.98 23.87
CA SER A 500 3.51 -1.57 22.56
C SER A 500 5.03 -1.61 22.44
N ASN A 501 5.52 -2.46 21.55
CA ASN A 501 6.95 -2.74 21.39
C ASN A 501 7.53 -2.09 20.13
N THR A 502 6.76 -1.29 19.42
CA THR A 502 7.25 -0.61 18.22
C THR A 502 8.35 0.40 18.57
N GLY A 503 8.35 0.86 19.82
CA GLY A 503 9.35 1.76 20.35
C GLY A 503 9.49 2.99 19.45
N LYS A 504 10.71 3.44 19.31
CA LYS A 504 11.09 4.66 18.56
C LYS A 504 11.17 4.48 17.04
N TYR A 505 10.76 3.33 16.49
CA TYR A 505 10.90 3.06 15.05
C TYR A 505 9.56 3.13 14.32
N LEU A 506 9.58 3.69 13.11
CA LEU A 506 8.46 3.60 12.18
C LEU A 506 8.27 2.16 11.72
N LYS A 507 7.00 1.74 11.62
CA LYS A 507 6.61 0.37 11.25
C LYS A 507 7.07 -0.02 9.84
N TYR A 508 7.36 -1.33 9.65
CA TYR A 508 7.61 -1.97 8.35
C TYR A 508 8.80 -1.44 7.56
N ARG A 509 9.80 -0.88 8.22
CA ARG A 509 10.99 -0.30 7.57
C ARG A 509 12.27 -1.02 8.00
N PRO A 510 13.03 -1.62 7.07
CA PRO A 510 14.36 -2.15 7.37
C PRO A 510 15.35 -0.98 7.52
N LYS A 511 16.36 -1.14 8.36
CA LYS A 511 17.44 -0.15 8.50
C LYS A 511 18.46 -0.22 7.38
N HIS A 512 18.76 -1.41 6.92
CA HIS A 512 19.80 -1.64 5.93
C HIS A 512 19.22 -2.27 4.68
N SER A 513 19.67 -1.79 3.53
CA SER A 513 19.31 -2.34 2.23
C SER A 513 20.54 -2.31 1.32
N PHE A 514 20.83 -3.43 0.69
CA PHE A 514 21.88 -3.55 -0.33
C PHE A 514 21.29 -4.11 -1.61
N LYS A 515 21.69 -3.56 -2.74
CA LYS A 515 21.34 -4.05 -4.08
C LYS A 515 22.59 -4.11 -4.95
N ALA A 516 22.74 -5.19 -5.68
CA ALA A 516 23.77 -5.36 -6.67
C ALA A 516 23.15 -5.86 -7.97
N THR A 517 23.50 -5.24 -9.07
CA THR A 517 23.17 -5.69 -10.42
C THR A 517 24.47 -5.82 -11.20
N VAL A 518 24.68 -6.97 -11.82
CA VAL A 518 25.81 -7.23 -12.69
C VAL A 518 25.30 -7.80 -14.00
N ASP A 519 25.72 -7.22 -15.13
CA ASP A 519 25.35 -7.65 -16.46
C ASP A 519 26.63 -7.86 -17.30
N PHE A 520 26.89 -9.12 -17.67
CA PHE A 520 27.95 -9.49 -18.55
C PHE A 520 27.42 -9.61 -19.98
N GLN A 521 27.97 -8.82 -20.88
CA GLN A 521 27.61 -8.78 -22.28
C GLN A 521 28.76 -9.35 -23.11
N TRP A 522 28.47 -10.36 -23.91
CA TRP A 522 29.39 -10.96 -24.84
C TRP A 522 28.73 -11.16 -26.21
N LYS A 523 29.13 -10.37 -27.19
CA LYS A 523 28.52 -10.36 -28.53
C LYS A 523 26.99 -10.26 -28.48
N ARG A 524 26.30 -11.37 -28.73
CA ARG A 524 24.84 -11.48 -28.76
C ARG A 524 24.24 -12.02 -27.45
N ILE A 525 25.07 -12.40 -26.49
CA ILE A 525 24.68 -13.01 -25.23
C ILE A 525 24.77 -11.97 -24.11
N ASN A 526 23.80 -11.98 -23.26
CA ASN A 526 23.78 -11.21 -22.01
C ASN A 526 23.49 -12.16 -20.82
N LEU A 527 24.33 -12.07 -19.80
CA LEU A 527 24.17 -12.78 -18.54
C LEU A 527 24.03 -11.74 -17.43
N GLY A 528 22.94 -11.75 -16.71
CA GLY A 528 22.69 -10.81 -15.63
C GLY A 528 22.40 -11.49 -14.30
N ALA A 529 22.84 -10.86 -13.22
CA ALA A 529 22.48 -11.26 -11.86
C ALA A 529 22.06 -10.03 -11.05
N ASN A 530 20.99 -10.17 -10.25
CA ASN A 530 20.61 -9.20 -9.25
C ASN A 530 20.69 -9.86 -7.88
N VAL A 531 21.24 -9.14 -6.92
CA VAL A 531 21.20 -9.50 -5.50
C VAL A 531 20.53 -8.36 -4.75
N ALA A 532 19.53 -8.68 -3.94
CA ALA A 532 18.92 -7.73 -3.03
C ALA A 532 18.95 -8.30 -1.60
N TRP A 533 19.57 -7.57 -0.69
CA TRP A 533 19.61 -7.90 0.73
C TRP A 533 18.93 -6.80 1.54
N LYS A 534 18.18 -7.19 2.56
CA LYS A 534 17.56 -6.29 3.53
C LYS A 534 17.72 -6.83 4.94
N SER A 535 17.90 -5.92 5.89
CA SER A 535 17.85 -6.26 7.31
C SER A 535 16.42 -6.56 7.76
N LYS A 536 16.28 -7.22 8.89
CA LYS A 536 15.00 -7.46 9.55
C LYS A 536 14.22 -6.15 9.82
N ILE A 537 12.92 -6.26 9.90
CA ILE A 537 12.01 -5.17 10.28
C ILE A 537 12.00 -5.06 11.80
N LEU A 538 12.16 -3.85 12.35
CA LEU A 538 12.26 -3.61 13.78
C LEU A 538 10.92 -3.33 14.45
N ALA A 539 9.98 -2.74 13.72
CA ALA A 539 8.67 -2.35 14.23
C ALA A 539 7.56 -2.79 13.28
N VAL A 540 6.48 -3.30 13.86
CA VAL A 540 5.24 -3.72 13.17
C VAL A 540 4.05 -3.34 14.04
N ASP A 541 2.83 -3.51 13.52
CA ASP A 541 1.64 -3.39 14.34
C ASP A 541 1.62 -4.48 15.40
N TYR A 542 1.68 -4.04 16.64
CA TYR A 542 1.80 -4.87 17.80
C TYR A 542 0.59 -5.80 18.00
N LEU A 543 -0.62 -5.27 17.79
CA LEU A 543 -1.86 -6.03 17.89
C LEU A 543 -1.85 -7.35 17.08
N MET A 544 -1.01 -7.41 16.04
CA MET A 544 -0.86 -8.60 15.19
C MET A 544 0.08 -9.65 15.79
N LEU A 545 0.93 -9.32 16.75
CA LEU A 545 2.04 -10.14 17.20
C LEU A 545 1.99 -10.56 18.67
N ASP A 546 0.95 -10.20 19.42
CA ASP A 546 0.87 -10.55 20.82
C ASP A 546 0.77 -12.07 21.02
N GLU A 547 1.68 -12.64 21.80
CA GLU A 547 1.68 -14.04 22.24
C GLU A 547 1.11 -14.09 23.66
N ARG A 548 -0.10 -14.62 23.84
CA ARG A 548 -0.61 -14.92 25.16
C ARG A 548 -0.22 -16.32 25.62
N GLU A 549 -0.05 -16.49 26.93
CA GLU A 549 0.16 -17.80 27.51
C GLU A 549 -1.05 -18.71 27.26
N LYS A 550 -0.77 -19.98 27.05
CA LYS A 550 -1.65 -21.05 26.52
C LYS A 550 -2.99 -21.27 27.22
N GLN A 551 -3.35 -20.50 28.25
CA GLN A 551 -4.50 -20.80 29.10
C GLN A 551 -5.73 -19.89 28.90
N GLN A 552 -5.60 -18.76 28.22
CA GLN A 552 -6.75 -17.87 27.96
C GLN A 552 -6.94 -17.68 26.45
N LYS A 553 -7.96 -18.32 25.89
CA LYS A 553 -8.49 -18.01 24.57
C LYS A 553 -9.43 -16.80 24.71
N ASP A 554 -8.98 -15.67 24.28
CA ASP A 554 -9.81 -14.46 24.29
C ASP A 554 -10.33 -14.08 22.90
N LEU A 555 -11.13 -13.01 22.85
CA LEU A 555 -11.65 -12.44 21.62
C LEU A 555 -10.55 -12.16 20.59
N MET A 556 -9.40 -11.68 21.04
CA MET A 556 -8.31 -11.34 20.12
C MET A 556 -7.63 -12.58 19.54
N ASP A 557 -7.55 -13.68 20.27
CA ASP A 557 -7.07 -14.96 19.74
C ASP A 557 -8.03 -15.50 18.68
N TYR A 558 -9.31 -15.31 18.86
CA TYR A 558 -10.31 -15.69 17.86
C TYR A 558 -10.25 -14.80 16.63
N VAL A 559 -10.21 -13.47 16.81
CA VAL A 559 -10.02 -12.52 15.73
C VAL A 559 -8.74 -12.84 14.95
N ARG A 560 -7.63 -13.15 15.65
CA ARG A 560 -6.39 -13.57 15.02
C ARG A 560 -6.53 -14.91 14.30
N THR A 561 -7.26 -15.86 14.86
CA THR A 561 -7.49 -17.18 14.24
C THR A 561 -8.28 -17.03 12.95
N ILE A 562 -9.37 -16.30 12.98
CA ILE A 562 -10.25 -16.10 11.81
C ILE A 562 -9.61 -15.20 10.77
N LEU A 563 -9.09 -14.04 11.19
CA LEU A 563 -8.57 -13.05 10.26
C LEU A 563 -7.18 -13.39 9.75
N PHE A 564 -6.33 -13.93 10.62
CA PHE A 564 -4.91 -14.11 10.36
C PHE A 564 -4.52 -15.57 10.22
N GLY A 565 -5.49 -16.49 10.31
CA GLY A 565 -5.29 -17.90 10.06
C GLY A 565 -4.29 -18.54 11.02
N GLN A 566 -4.52 -18.46 12.32
CA GLN A 566 -3.68 -19.22 13.26
C GLN A 566 -4.00 -20.71 13.14
N SER A 567 -2.97 -21.55 13.01
CA SER A 567 -3.09 -23.01 13.08
C SER A 567 -2.66 -23.53 14.45
N ARG A 568 -3.12 -24.76 14.82
CA ARG A 568 -2.64 -25.44 16.02
C ARG A 568 -1.10 -25.56 15.96
N GLY A 569 -0.40 -24.89 16.89
CA GLY A 569 1.04 -24.99 17.06
C GLY A 569 1.89 -23.91 16.38
N GLU A 570 1.33 -23.12 15.46
CA GLU A 570 2.05 -21.99 14.85
C GLU A 570 1.15 -20.75 14.82
N THR A 571 1.56 -19.73 15.57
CA THR A 571 0.86 -18.44 15.61
C THR A 571 1.48 -17.47 14.60
N LEU A 572 0.78 -16.41 14.26
CA LEU A 572 1.33 -15.32 13.46
C LEU A 572 2.62 -14.75 14.08
N ALA A 573 2.66 -14.61 15.41
CA ALA A 573 3.81 -14.12 16.12
C ALA A 573 5.00 -15.08 16.02
N SER A 574 4.78 -16.39 16.21
CA SER A 574 5.85 -17.40 16.08
C SER A 574 6.39 -17.48 14.65
N TYR A 575 5.50 -17.41 13.65
CA TYR A 575 5.91 -17.35 12.24
C TYR A 575 6.75 -16.10 11.97
N TRP A 576 6.27 -14.92 12.39
CA TRP A 576 6.96 -13.66 12.18
C TRP A 576 8.34 -13.67 12.84
N LYS A 577 8.45 -14.08 14.09
CA LYS A 577 9.71 -14.21 14.82
C LYS A 577 10.72 -15.10 14.10
N LYS A 578 10.26 -16.20 13.51
CA LYS A 578 11.09 -17.14 12.75
C LYS A 578 11.54 -16.58 11.41
N HIS A 579 10.69 -15.83 10.71
CA HIS A 579 10.93 -15.40 9.32
C HIS A 579 11.32 -13.92 9.18
N ASN A 580 11.10 -13.08 10.21
CA ASN A 580 11.59 -11.71 10.22
C ASN A 580 13.08 -11.65 10.57
N THR A 581 13.89 -12.12 9.66
CA THR A 581 15.35 -12.14 9.72
C THR A 581 15.90 -11.31 8.57
N ASP A 582 17.18 -11.02 8.62
CA ASP A 582 17.90 -10.55 7.43
C ASP A 582 17.74 -11.56 6.30
N TYR A 583 17.50 -11.07 5.08
CA TYR A 583 17.34 -11.95 3.93
C TYR A 583 17.98 -11.40 2.68
N ALA A 584 18.38 -12.31 1.79
CA ALA A 584 18.83 -11.98 0.45
C ALA A 584 18.02 -12.74 -0.60
N THR A 585 17.74 -12.09 -1.71
CA THR A 585 17.21 -12.70 -2.94
C THR A 585 18.22 -12.58 -4.04
N VAL A 586 18.26 -13.58 -4.91
CA VAL A 586 19.12 -13.63 -6.09
C VAL A 586 18.26 -13.90 -7.31
N ASP A 587 18.37 -13.05 -8.33
CA ASP A 587 17.73 -13.25 -9.62
C ASP A 587 18.80 -13.45 -10.69
N LEU A 588 18.56 -14.35 -11.63
CA LEU A 588 19.43 -14.58 -12.77
C LEU A 588 18.70 -14.28 -14.08
N ARG A 589 19.45 -13.75 -15.04
CA ARG A 589 18.97 -13.45 -16.39
C ARG A 589 19.93 -14.03 -17.42
N PHE A 590 19.38 -14.68 -18.43
CA PHE A 590 20.09 -15.09 -19.64
C PHE A 590 19.36 -14.50 -20.85
N GLY A 591 20.06 -13.75 -21.67
CA GLY A 591 19.50 -13.12 -22.85
C GLY A 591 20.32 -13.47 -24.10
N VAL A 592 19.64 -13.63 -25.24
CA VAL A 592 20.27 -13.85 -26.55
C VAL A 592 19.54 -13.04 -27.62
N LYS A 593 20.31 -12.30 -28.42
CA LYS A 593 19.84 -11.67 -29.67
C LYS A 593 19.95 -12.69 -30.79
N ALA A 594 18.85 -13.35 -31.11
CA ALA A 594 18.82 -14.38 -32.17
C ALA A 594 19.03 -13.76 -33.54
N THR A 595 18.35 -12.65 -33.84
CA THR A 595 18.52 -11.83 -35.04
C THR A 595 18.71 -10.37 -34.68
N LYS A 596 18.72 -9.47 -35.67
CA LYS A 596 18.68 -8.02 -35.41
C LYS A 596 17.32 -7.58 -34.83
N GLU A 597 16.29 -8.30 -35.20
CA GLU A 597 14.87 -7.99 -34.89
C GLU A 597 14.36 -8.78 -33.68
N VAL A 598 14.95 -9.98 -33.39
CA VAL A 598 14.39 -10.91 -32.37
C VAL A 598 15.39 -11.14 -31.24
N ALA A 599 14.95 -10.92 -30.02
CA ALA A 599 15.71 -11.27 -28.82
C ALA A 599 14.85 -12.11 -27.86
N PHE A 600 15.49 -13.06 -27.19
CA PHE A 600 14.89 -13.87 -26.11
C PHE A 600 15.59 -13.58 -24.81
N GLN A 601 14.83 -13.60 -23.72
CA GLN A 601 15.37 -13.51 -22.37
C GLN A 601 14.68 -14.52 -21.46
N PHE A 602 15.47 -15.30 -20.75
CA PHE A 602 15.02 -16.19 -19.69
C PHE A 602 15.47 -15.64 -18.34
N MET A 603 14.55 -15.58 -17.37
CA MET A 603 14.83 -15.07 -16.04
C MET A 603 14.35 -16.05 -14.98
N VAL A 604 15.13 -16.17 -13.91
CA VAL A 604 14.77 -16.90 -12.70
C VAL A 604 14.81 -15.89 -11.55
N ASN A 605 13.65 -15.49 -11.05
CA ASN A 605 13.56 -14.61 -9.91
C ASN A 605 13.52 -15.44 -8.62
N ASN A 606 14.11 -14.91 -7.56
CA ASN A 606 14.26 -15.60 -6.27
C ASN A 606 14.84 -17.01 -6.44
N LEU A 607 16.02 -17.10 -7.07
CA LEU A 607 16.71 -18.35 -7.39
C LEU A 607 16.83 -19.30 -6.18
N LEU A 608 17.09 -18.73 -5.00
CA LEU A 608 17.28 -19.47 -3.76
C LEU A 608 15.95 -19.93 -3.14
N ASN A 609 14.82 -19.56 -3.74
CA ASN A 609 13.47 -19.80 -3.21
C ASN A 609 13.32 -19.34 -1.75
N LYS A 610 13.92 -18.19 -1.43
CA LYS A 610 13.84 -17.64 -0.07
C LYS A 610 12.41 -17.20 0.22
N GLU A 611 11.83 -17.70 1.30
CA GLU A 611 10.58 -17.21 1.86
C GLU A 611 10.87 -15.97 2.70
N TYR A 612 10.20 -14.86 2.40
CA TYR A 612 10.35 -13.58 3.09
C TYR A 612 9.07 -12.76 3.02
N SER A 613 8.87 -11.88 3.99
CA SER A 613 7.69 -11.05 4.12
C SER A 613 8.07 -9.58 4.31
N TYR A 614 7.30 -8.69 3.72
CA TYR A 614 7.43 -7.25 3.94
C TYR A 614 6.64 -6.78 5.16
N ARG A 615 5.65 -7.55 5.56
CA ARG A 615 4.76 -7.33 6.69
C ARG A 615 4.20 -8.67 7.15
N PRO A 616 3.72 -8.79 8.38
CA PRO A 616 2.99 -9.98 8.80
C PRO A 616 1.87 -10.33 7.81
N MET A 617 1.60 -11.61 7.61
CA MET A 617 0.55 -12.18 6.75
C MET A 617 0.72 -11.99 5.24
N ALA A 618 1.78 -11.35 4.77
CA ALA A 618 2.05 -11.16 3.35
C ALA A 618 3.42 -11.70 2.98
N VAL A 619 3.45 -12.81 2.26
CA VAL A 619 4.68 -13.46 1.79
C VAL A 619 4.96 -13.05 0.35
N ALA A 620 6.20 -12.74 0.06
CA ALA A 620 6.65 -12.43 -1.29
C ALA A 620 6.59 -13.68 -2.19
N ALA A 621 6.58 -13.44 -3.51
CA ALA A 621 6.53 -14.52 -4.48
C ALA A 621 7.68 -15.52 -4.30
N PRO A 622 7.40 -16.83 -4.39
CA PRO A 622 8.43 -17.86 -4.43
C PRO A 622 9.25 -17.75 -5.71
N ARG A 623 10.15 -18.70 -5.95
CA ARG A 623 10.90 -18.77 -7.21
C ARG A 623 9.97 -18.75 -8.40
N THR A 624 10.23 -17.84 -9.35
CA THR A 624 9.46 -17.72 -10.59
C THR A 624 10.37 -17.77 -11.81
N PHE A 625 9.83 -18.33 -12.89
CA PHE A 625 10.51 -18.43 -14.17
C PHE A 625 9.78 -17.56 -15.19
N VAL A 626 10.52 -16.76 -15.93
CA VAL A 626 9.96 -15.86 -16.93
C VAL A 626 10.68 -16.06 -18.26
N LEU A 627 9.91 -16.24 -19.32
CA LEU A 627 10.40 -16.19 -20.69
C LEU A 627 9.85 -14.93 -21.36
N LYS A 628 10.73 -14.13 -21.93
CA LYS A 628 10.40 -12.93 -22.68
C LYS A 628 10.93 -13.03 -24.11
N MET A 629 10.15 -12.60 -25.06
CA MET A 629 10.56 -12.40 -26.46
C MET A 629 10.30 -10.94 -26.82
N ASP A 630 11.31 -10.29 -27.36
CA ASP A 630 11.23 -8.94 -27.93
C ASP A 630 11.36 -9.05 -29.45
N VAL A 631 10.45 -8.43 -30.18
CA VAL A 631 10.46 -8.33 -31.65
C VAL A 631 10.40 -6.86 -32.03
N THR A 632 11.32 -6.43 -32.87
CA THR A 632 11.37 -5.07 -33.41
C THR A 632 11.16 -5.14 -34.92
N PHE A 633 10.20 -4.39 -35.44
CA PHE A 633 9.83 -4.34 -36.85
C PHE A 633 10.47 -3.16 -37.57
#